data_b0635bee0c10533bc990949f636a694d
#
_entry.id   b0635bee0c10533bc990949f636a694d
#
_cell.length_a   1.000
_cell.length_b   1.000
_cell.length_c   1.000
_cell.angle_alpha   90.00
_cell.angle_beta   90.00
_cell.angle_gamma   90.00
#
_symmetry.space_group_name_H-M   'P 1'
#
loop_
_entity.id
_entity.type
_entity.pdbx_description
1 polymer ?
#
loop_
_entity_poly.entity_id
_entity_poly.type
_entity_poly.pdbx_seq_one_letter_code
_entity_poly.pdbx_strand_id
1 'polypeptide(L)'
;LPGGLRDSDDLGSHGERANSASRDARGTLKLGLTPNASDEYVLTYFKQDGDKQSPPYAGSDPSFQSRYWRWPDWNKEGLYFNSSTQLGERTRLRTRLYRDTFQNTLEQYNSRADLEARKGSRSQYDDWSDGAGVELSQGLREDDSLAFALHWKQDVHRERQDRGPWGRFEDRTWSLSSEYQWALDAATRMIFGVSYDWRESLEAREYKTDRQGRTSEKEYPDNDAEAFNWQWSLVHPLDEASEVQLNLADRSRFATLKDRYTTFRPAVGQTVLVNPDLDPERARLVELRYRRAFGQDTTLDLALFHNRVRDAIQATDLGPNLAQNRNVGEIVYQGLDLGLRGRPAQRLELGANYSWIDSDWRSSEAGVVTGLPRHKLFAWADWQALEPLHLVLSGEARSRTYSDTGGSRRAAGFALLNLHGEYQASRELALSLALNNLADRRYAYNEGFIEEGRTLWLGMKYRY
;
A
#
# COMPACT_ATOMS: atom_id res chain seq x y z
N LEU A 1 19.13 24.80 -2.92
CA LEU A 1 18.34 23.57 -3.08
C LEU A 1 17.19 23.58 -2.07
N PRO A 2 15.90 23.43 -2.46
CA PRO A 2 14.82 23.39 -1.49
C PRO A 2 14.92 22.10 -0.69
N GLY A 3 14.89 22.22 0.65
CA GLY A 3 14.67 21.10 1.54
C GLY A 3 15.87 20.20 1.84
N GLY A 4 17.09 20.70 1.85
CA GLY A 4 18.26 19.97 2.37
C GLY A 4 18.83 18.87 1.46
N LEU A 5 18.49 18.85 0.18
CA LEU A 5 19.08 17.92 -0.78
C LEU A 5 20.50 18.38 -1.16
N ARG A 6 21.46 17.48 -1.09
CA ARG A 6 22.85 17.74 -1.52
C ARG A 6 22.97 17.63 -3.03
N ASP A 7 23.80 18.49 -3.61
CA ASP A 7 24.34 18.27 -4.93
C ASP A 7 25.60 17.41 -4.74
N SER A 8 25.53 16.15 -5.07
CA SER A 8 26.65 15.22 -4.91
C SER A 8 26.93 14.49 -6.23
N ASP A 9 28.18 14.07 -6.42
CA ASP A 9 28.58 13.22 -7.54
C ASP A 9 27.80 11.88 -7.57
N ASP A 10 27.16 11.52 -6.45
CA ASP A 10 26.30 10.34 -6.32
C ASP A 10 24.95 10.50 -7.03
N LEU A 11 24.56 11.73 -7.41
CA LEU A 11 23.36 11.99 -8.21
C LEU A 11 23.51 11.59 -9.69
N GLY A 12 24.72 11.18 -10.11
CA GLY A 12 25.02 10.81 -11.49
C GLY A 12 25.38 12.00 -12.40
N SER A 13 26.04 11.71 -13.49
CA SER A 13 26.40 12.69 -14.55
C SER A 13 25.28 12.72 -15.60
N HIS A 14 25.11 13.86 -16.25
CA HIS A 14 24.18 14.04 -17.38
C HIS A 14 22.68 13.83 -17.09
N GLY A 15 22.22 14.09 -15.86
CA GLY A 15 20.80 14.01 -15.51
C GLY A 15 20.31 12.61 -15.12
N GLU A 16 21.18 11.59 -15.17
CA GLU A 16 20.86 10.26 -14.67
C GLU A 16 21.22 10.12 -13.19
N ARG A 17 20.30 9.55 -12.40
CA ARG A 17 20.57 9.26 -11.01
C ARG A 17 21.38 7.96 -10.88
N ALA A 18 22.45 7.98 -10.08
CA ALA A 18 23.27 6.80 -9.85
C ALA A 18 22.46 5.68 -9.18
N ASN A 19 22.71 4.43 -9.59
CA ASN A 19 22.12 3.22 -9.00
C ASN A 19 20.59 3.27 -8.92
N SER A 20 19.90 3.68 -10.00
CA SER A 20 18.44 3.85 -10.07
C SER A 20 17.76 3.02 -11.16
N ALA A 21 18.50 2.17 -11.86
CA ALA A 21 17.95 1.35 -12.93
C ALA A 21 16.96 0.32 -12.37
N SER A 22 15.92 0.02 -13.15
CA SER A 22 14.99 -1.07 -12.90
C SER A 22 14.54 -1.71 -14.21
N ARG A 23 14.23 -2.99 -14.14
CA ARG A 23 13.62 -3.76 -15.22
C ARG A 23 12.53 -4.65 -14.62
N ASP A 24 11.41 -4.74 -15.30
CA ASP A 24 10.27 -5.54 -14.90
C ASP A 24 9.62 -6.19 -16.13
N ALA A 25 9.36 -7.49 -16.04
CA ALA A 25 8.63 -8.24 -17.06
C ALA A 25 7.51 -9.02 -16.36
N ARG A 26 6.27 -8.85 -16.82
CA ARG A 26 5.10 -9.51 -16.24
C ARG A 26 4.24 -10.20 -17.29
N GLY A 27 3.88 -11.45 -17.01
CA GLY A 27 2.90 -12.23 -17.74
C GLY A 27 1.68 -12.53 -16.85
N THR A 28 0.48 -12.48 -17.42
CA THR A 28 -0.76 -12.86 -16.72
C THR A 28 -1.62 -13.69 -17.65
N LEU A 29 -2.07 -14.86 -17.17
CA LEU A 29 -3.05 -15.72 -17.83
C LEU A 29 -4.30 -15.78 -16.97
N LYS A 30 -5.45 -15.52 -17.55
CA LYS A 30 -6.75 -15.60 -16.89
C LYS A 30 -7.68 -16.51 -17.71
N LEU A 31 -8.21 -17.55 -17.06
CA LEU A 31 -9.20 -18.46 -17.62
C LEU A 31 -10.49 -18.29 -16.85
N GLY A 32 -11.57 -17.99 -17.55
CA GLY A 32 -12.90 -17.82 -16.98
C GLY A 32 -13.87 -18.84 -17.55
N LEU A 33 -14.71 -19.42 -16.71
CA LEU A 33 -15.81 -20.29 -17.06
C LEU A 33 -17.11 -19.74 -16.47
N THR A 34 -18.09 -19.47 -17.32
CA THR A 34 -19.43 -19.04 -16.95
C THR A 34 -20.44 -20.04 -17.50
N PRO A 35 -20.68 -21.17 -16.78
CA PRO A 35 -21.51 -22.28 -17.28
C PRO A 35 -22.99 -21.88 -17.44
N ASN A 36 -23.42 -20.82 -16.75
CA ASN A 36 -24.75 -20.22 -16.81
C ASN A 36 -24.69 -18.73 -16.49
N ALA A 37 -25.84 -18.06 -16.41
CA ALA A 37 -25.91 -16.60 -16.18
C ALA A 37 -25.55 -16.17 -14.74
N SER A 38 -25.46 -17.09 -13.78
CA SER A 38 -25.26 -16.79 -12.36
C SER A 38 -23.92 -17.23 -11.80
N ASP A 39 -23.26 -18.19 -12.46
CA ASP A 39 -22.06 -18.84 -11.94
C ASP A 39 -20.81 -18.41 -12.72
N GLU A 40 -19.76 -18.12 -11.96
CA GLU A 40 -18.45 -17.73 -12.51
C GLU A 40 -17.33 -18.47 -11.77
N TYR A 41 -16.39 -19.01 -12.53
CA TYR A 41 -15.17 -19.67 -12.04
C TYR A 41 -13.98 -19.09 -12.78
N VAL A 42 -13.02 -18.54 -12.04
CA VAL A 42 -11.85 -17.86 -12.63
C VAL A 42 -10.58 -18.41 -12.04
N LEU A 43 -9.71 -18.90 -12.92
CA LEU A 43 -8.33 -19.24 -12.61
C LEU A 43 -7.41 -18.17 -13.17
N THR A 44 -6.58 -17.57 -12.30
CA THR A 44 -5.61 -16.55 -12.70
C THR A 44 -4.22 -17.00 -12.28
N TYR A 45 -3.29 -16.97 -13.21
CA TYR A 45 -1.87 -17.15 -12.98
C TYR A 45 -1.14 -15.89 -13.39
N PHE A 46 -0.21 -15.41 -12.58
CA PHE A 46 0.73 -14.38 -13.00
C PHE A 46 2.15 -14.72 -12.59
N LYS A 47 3.08 -14.23 -13.37
CA LYS A 47 4.50 -14.26 -13.08
C LYS A 47 5.12 -12.92 -13.40
N GLN A 48 5.99 -12.43 -12.50
CA GLN A 48 6.76 -11.22 -12.65
C GLN A 48 8.21 -11.52 -12.32
N ASP A 49 9.10 -11.21 -13.27
CA ASP A 49 10.55 -11.27 -13.09
C ASP A 49 11.09 -9.84 -13.21
N GLY A 50 11.85 -9.41 -12.23
CA GLY A 50 12.36 -8.04 -12.18
C GLY A 50 13.74 -7.93 -11.54
N ASP A 51 14.41 -6.84 -11.84
CA ASP A 51 15.60 -6.37 -11.15
C ASP A 51 15.46 -4.88 -10.85
N LYS A 52 16.07 -4.42 -9.78
CA LYS A 52 16.06 -2.99 -9.42
C LYS A 52 17.27 -2.59 -8.60
N GLN A 53 17.55 -1.30 -8.63
CA GLN A 53 18.59 -0.66 -7.85
C GLN A 53 17.96 0.39 -6.93
N SER A 54 18.62 0.71 -5.81
CA SER A 54 18.18 1.77 -4.91
C SER A 54 19.16 2.93 -5.00
N PRO A 55 18.69 4.11 -5.39
CA PRO A 55 19.54 5.29 -5.44
C PRO A 55 20.14 5.61 -4.06
N PRO A 56 21.38 6.10 -3.99
CA PRO A 56 21.99 6.50 -2.75
C PRO A 56 21.27 7.68 -2.12
N TYR A 57 21.36 7.78 -0.80
CA TYR A 57 20.81 8.89 -0.03
C TYR A 57 21.53 10.20 -0.40
N ALA A 58 20.76 11.23 -0.72
CA ALA A 58 21.22 12.56 -1.10
C ALA A 58 20.69 13.67 -0.17
N GLY A 59 20.33 13.31 1.07
CA GLY A 59 19.81 14.23 2.06
C GLY A 59 20.88 14.97 2.84
N SER A 60 20.44 15.80 3.80
CA SER A 60 21.30 16.67 4.60
C SER A 60 21.79 16.04 5.91
N ASP A 61 21.25 14.89 6.30
CA ASP A 61 21.64 14.22 7.56
C ASP A 61 23.02 13.57 7.41
N PRO A 62 24.08 14.08 8.08
CA PRO A 62 25.43 13.54 7.98
C PRO A 62 25.59 12.19 8.68
N SER A 63 24.69 11.83 9.57
CA SER A 63 24.71 10.54 10.27
C SER A 63 24.14 9.42 9.39
N PHE A 64 23.44 9.75 8.33
CA PHE A 64 22.86 8.79 7.42
C PHE A 64 23.93 8.28 6.42
N GLN A 65 24.25 7.00 6.51
CA GLN A 65 25.19 6.37 5.59
C GLN A 65 24.54 6.08 4.24
N SER A 66 25.01 6.70 3.20
CA SER A 66 24.62 6.38 1.82
C SER A 66 25.00 4.94 1.49
N ARG A 67 24.06 4.19 0.93
CA ARG A 67 24.24 2.78 0.59
C ARG A 67 23.84 2.53 -0.85
N TYR A 68 24.58 1.63 -1.51
CA TYR A 68 24.32 1.22 -2.88
C TYR A 68 23.74 -0.20 -2.85
N TRP A 69 22.43 -0.31 -3.03
CA TRP A 69 21.72 -1.57 -2.95
C TRP A 69 21.19 -1.98 -4.31
N ARG A 70 21.24 -3.28 -4.58
CA ARG A 70 20.74 -3.87 -5.81
C ARG A 70 19.94 -5.11 -5.49
N TRP A 71 18.86 -5.29 -6.22
CA TRP A 71 18.08 -6.53 -6.24
C TRP A 71 18.19 -7.11 -7.65
N PRO A 72 19.16 -8.02 -7.90
CA PRO A 72 19.28 -8.71 -9.19
C PRO A 72 18.07 -9.61 -9.46
N ASP A 73 17.37 -10.02 -8.42
CA ASP A 73 16.15 -10.82 -8.47
C ASP A 73 15.07 -10.13 -7.62
N TRP A 74 13.91 -9.90 -8.22
CA TRP A 74 12.71 -9.39 -7.58
C TRP A 74 11.49 -10.04 -8.22
N ASN A 75 11.28 -11.33 -7.88
CA ASN A 75 10.39 -12.21 -8.58
C ASN A 75 9.14 -12.48 -7.79
N LYS A 76 7.98 -12.46 -8.45
CA LYS A 76 6.69 -12.79 -7.86
C LYS A 76 5.96 -13.79 -8.76
N GLU A 77 5.26 -14.71 -8.14
CA GLU A 77 4.39 -15.63 -8.83
C GLU A 77 3.11 -15.84 -8.02
N GLY A 78 1.98 -15.95 -8.68
CA GLY A 78 0.71 -16.15 -7.99
C GLY A 78 -0.26 -16.99 -8.80
N LEU A 79 -0.97 -17.86 -8.10
CA LEU A 79 -2.05 -18.68 -8.62
C LEU A 79 -3.30 -18.44 -7.77
N TYR A 80 -4.39 -18.04 -8.42
CA TYR A 80 -5.66 -17.70 -7.76
C TYR A 80 -6.80 -18.44 -8.42
N PHE A 81 -7.62 -19.08 -7.62
CA PHE A 81 -8.94 -19.55 -8.02
C PHE A 81 -10.00 -18.76 -7.27
N ASN A 82 -10.94 -18.15 -8.01
CA ASN A 82 -12.10 -17.48 -7.45
C ASN A 82 -13.36 -18.09 -8.08
N SER A 83 -14.37 -18.31 -7.26
CA SER A 83 -15.67 -18.78 -7.76
C SER A 83 -16.81 -18.00 -7.14
N SER A 84 -17.91 -17.92 -7.89
CA SER A 84 -19.21 -17.46 -7.42
C SER A 84 -20.25 -18.41 -7.97
N THR A 85 -20.96 -19.14 -7.09
CA THR A 85 -21.93 -20.17 -7.44
C THR A 85 -23.28 -19.83 -6.80
N GLN A 86 -24.34 -19.80 -7.59
CA GLN A 86 -25.70 -19.65 -7.11
C GLN A 86 -26.25 -21.02 -6.71
N LEU A 87 -26.43 -21.27 -5.39
CA LEU A 87 -26.93 -22.55 -4.87
C LEU A 87 -28.44 -22.62 -4.83
N GLY A 88 -29.14 -21.50 -4.89
CA GLY A 88 -30.58 -21.37 -4.88
C GLY A 88 -30.99 -19.96 -5.28
N GLU A 89 -32.26 -19.61 -5.26
CA GLU A 89 -32.74 -18.28 -5.70
C GLU A 89 -32.09 -17.12 -4.96
N ARG A 90 -31.76 -17.31 -3.67
CA ARG A 90 -31.24 -16.26 -2.77
C ARG A 90 -29.96 -16.66 -2.05
N THR A 91 -29.36 -17.81 -2.41
CA THR A 91 -28.16 -18.34 -1.75
C THR A 91 -27.00 -18.35 -2.69
N ARG A 92 -25.92 -17.68 -2.33
CA ARG A 92 -24.67 -17.60 -3.13
C ARG A 92 -23.48 -18.07 -2.32
N LEU A 93 -22.67 -18.93 -2.93
CA LEU A 93 -21.39 -19.39 -2.41
C LEU A 93 -20.27 -18.74 -3.20
N ARG A 94 -19.32 -18.10 -2.49
CA ARG A 94 -18.06 -17.63 -3.07
C ARG A 94 -16.91 -18.40 -2.45
N THR A 95 -15.95 -18.77 -3.30
CA THR A 95 -14.73 -19.46 -2.85
C THR A 95 -13.51 -18.76 -3.44
N ARG A 96 -12.48 -18.62 -2.62
CA ARG A 96 -11.18 -18.11 -3.03
C ARG A 96 -10.10 -19.05 -2.53
N LEU A 97 -9.21 -19.49 -3.43
CA LEU A 97 -7.99 -20.23 -3.09
C LEU A 97 -6.82 -19.49 -3.75
N TYR A 98 -5.71 -19.40 -3.05
CA TYR A 98 -4.55 -18.75 -3.64
C TYR A 98 -3.23 -19.25 -3.05
N ARG A 99 -2.19 -19.13 -3.87
CA ARG A 99 -0.80 -19.21 -3.48
C ARG A 99 -0.03 -18.08 -4.12
N ASP A 100 0.67 -17.29 -3.29
CA ASP A 100 1.61 -16.26 -3.70
C ASP A 100 3.02 -16.66 -3.31
N THR A 101 4.00 -16.40 -4.18
CA THR A 101 5.42 -16.56 -3.86
C THR A 101 6.16 -15.26 -4.14
N PHE A 102 7.19 -14.99 -3.33
CA PHE A 102 8.06 -13.85 -3.52
C PHE A 102 9.51 -14.26 -3.24
N GLN A 103 10.37 -14.08 -4.23
CA GLN A 103 11.78 -14.35 -4.13
C GLN A 103 12.59 -13.10 -4.46
N ASN A 104 13.57 -12.79 -3.63
CA ASN A 104 14.51 -11.73 -3.94
C ASN A 104 15.90 -12.00 -3.38
N THR A 105 16.88 -11.39 -4.03
CA THR A 105 18.27 -11.29 -3.55
C THR A 105 18.59 -9.81 -3.40
N LEU A 106 18.92 -9.37 -2.20
CA LEU A 106 19.43 -8.03 -1.94
C LEU A 106 20.96 -8.08 -1.83
N GLU A 107 21.64 -7.40 -2.73
CA GLU A 107 23.09 -7.13 -2.65
C GLU A 107 23.31 -5.78 -1.99
N GLN A 108 24.09 -5.77 -0.90
CA GLN A 108 24.32 -4.60 -0.06
C GLN A 108 25.77 -4.15 -0.17
N TYR A 109 25.97 -2.91 -0.63
CA TYR A 109 27.29 -2.29 -0.77
C TYR A 109 27.32 -1.01 0.06
N ASN A 110 28.40 -0.82 0.85
CA ASN A 110 28.53 0.33 1.75
C ASN A 110 29.09 1.58 1.06
N SER A 111 29.68 1.41 -0.11
CA SER A 111 30.27 2.50 -0.90
C SER A 111 30.19 2.21 -2.40
N ARG A 112 30.40 3.22 -3.22
CA ARG A 112 30.55 3.06 -4.67
C ARG A 112 31.74 2.17 -5.04
N ALA A 113 32.86 2.29 -4.33
CA ALA A 113 34.03 1.45 -4.53
C ALA A 113 33.75 -0.02 -4.23
N ASP A 114 32.97 -0.31 -3.17
CA ASP A 114 32.54 -1.68 -2.85
C ASP A 114 31.63 -2.23 -3.93
N LEU A 115 30.71 -1.41 -4.47
CA LEU A 115 29.84 -1.78 -5.57
C LEU A 115 30.64 -2.15 -6.83
N GLU A 116 31.61 -1.31 -7.21
CA GLU A 116 32.47 -1.53 -8.37
C GLU A 116 33.35 -2.78 -8.19
N ALA A 117 33.86 -2.99 -6.99
CA ALA A 117 34.64 -4.18 -6.62
C ALA A 117 33.79 -5.43 -6.34
N ARG A 118 32.43 -5.31 -6.33
CA ARG A 118 31.48 -6.38 -5.93
C ARG A 118 31.77 -6.96 -4.55
N LYS A 119 32.21 -6.12 -3.62
CA LYS A 119 32.51 -6.48 -2.22
C LYS A 119 31.35 -6.08 -1.33
N GLY A 120 30.33 -6.93 -1.26
CA GLY A 120 29.13 -6.72 -0.46
C GLY A 120 28.66 -7.99 0.19
N SER A 121 27.61 -7.87 1.00
CA SER A 121 26.86 -8.99 1.56
C SER A 121 25.58 -9.20 0.75
N ARG A 122 25.00 -10.42 0.89
CA ARG A 122 23.73 -10.78 0.26
C ARG A 122 22.73 -11.21 1.31
N SER A 123 21.50 -10.67 1.21
CA SER A 123 20.34 -11.20 1.90
C SER A 123 19.38 -11.80 0.86
N GLN A 124 18.91 -13.02 1.09
CA GLN A 124 18.02 -13.71 0.17
C GLN A 124 16.72 -14.04 0.90
N TYR A 125 15.59 -13.78 0.24
CA TYR A 125 14.24 -14.10 0.68
C TYR A 125 13.62 -15.15 -0.25
N ASP A 126 12.86 -16.06 0.37
CA ASP A 126 12.06 -17.07 -0.32
C ASP A 126 10.75 -17.25 0.45
N ASP A 127 9.80 -16.36 0.14
CA ASP A 127 8.57 -16.18 0.86
C ASP A 127 7.39 -16.77 0.10
N TRP A 128 6.37 -17.23 0.82
CA TRP A 128 5.09 -17.59 0.22
C TRP A 128 3.94 -17.38 1.19
N SER A 129 2.74 -17.25 0.61
CA SER A 129 1.49 -17.24 1.33
C SER A 129 0.51 -18.18 0.65
N ASP A 130 -0.10 -19.06 1.43
CA ASP A 130 -1.23 -19.87 1.00
C ASP A 130 -2.51 -19.34 1.66
N GLY A 131 -3.63 -19.36 0.95
CA GLY A 131 -4.87 -18.96 1.55
C GLY A 131 -6.11 -19.58 0.93
N ALA A 132 -7.13 -19.71 1.75
CA ALA A 132 -8.46 -20.20 1.39
C ALA A 132 -9.53 -19.34 2.05
N GLY A 133 -10.60 -19.06 1.33
CA GLY A 133 -11.77 -18.36 1.86
C GLY A 133 -13.04 -18.93 1.28
N VAL A 134 -14.06 -19.05 2.12
CA VAL A 134 -15.42 -19.44 1.73
C VAL A 134 -16.37 -18.43 2.33
N GLU A 135 -17.29 -17.92 1.52
CA GLU A 135 -18.37 -17.02 1.93
C GLU A 135 -19.70 -17.59 1.45
N LEU A 136 -20.65 -17.72 2.35
CA LEU A 136 -22.03 -18.05 2.06
C LEU A 136 -22.90 -16.84 2.33
N SER A 137 -23.56 -16.31 1.32
CA SER A 137 -24.51 -15.21 1.45
C SER A 137 -25.94 -15.69 1.16
N GLN A 138 -26.88 -15.26 2.00
CA GLN A 138 -28.30 -15.61 1.96
C GLN A 138 -29.15 -14.35 1.95
N GLY A 139 -29.96 -14.15 0.91
CA GLY A 139 -31.05 -13.17 0.92
C GLY A 139 -32.17 -13.66 1.83
N LEU A 140 -32.50 -12.89 2.86
CA LEU A 140 -33.54 -13.25 3.85
C LEU A 140 -34.90 -12.68 3.45
N ARG A 141 -34.94 -11.43 3.04
CA ARG A 141 -36.07 -10.70 2.48
C ARG A 141 -35.69 -10.12 1.14
N GLU A 142 -36.55 -9.27 0.56
CA GLU A 142 -36.30 -8.69 -0.75
C GLU A 142 -34.98 -7.88 -0.77
N ASP A 143 -34.69 -7.12 0.29
CA ASP A 143 -33.53 -6.23 0.41
C ASP A 143 -32.59 -6.57 1.59
N ASP A 144 -32.90 -7.61 2.37
CA ASP A 144 -32.06 -8.04 3.49
C ASP A 144 -31.16 -9.20 3.09
N SER A 145 -29.91 -9.18 3.56
CA SER A 145 -28.99 -10.29 3.35
C SER A 145 -28.12 -10.57 4.57
N LEU A 146 -27.77 -11.83 4.74
CA LEU A 146 -26.85 -12.32 5.75
C LEU A 146 -25.73 -13.09 5.08
N ALA A 147 -24.50 -12.75 5.41
CA ALA A 147 -23.32 -13.44 4.93
C ALA A 147 -22.51 -14.01 6.10
N PHE A 148 -21.93 -15.19 5.88
CA PHE A 148 -20.93 -15.81 6.75
C PHE A 148 -19.69 -16.11 5.93
N ALA A 149 -18.52 -15.82 6.48
CA ALA A 149 -17.26 -16.15 5.82
C ALA A 149 -16.26 -16.77 6.80
N LEU A 150 -15.50 -17.73 6.27
CA LEU A 150 -14.34 -18.31 6.92
C LEU A 150 -13.12 -18.12 6.01
N HIS A 151 -12.07 -17.53 6.56
CA HIS A 151 -10.79 -17.38 5.88
C HIS A 151 -9.69 -18.05 6.65
N TRP A 152 -8.78 -18.66 5.91
CA TRP A 152 -7.53 -19.22 6.38
C TRP A 152 -6.37 -18.66 5.57
N LYS A 153 -5.28 -18.34 6.25
CA LYS A 153 -4.05 -17.88 5.61
C LYS A 153 -2.84 -18.43 6.36
N GLN A 154 -1.81 -18.82 5.61
CA GLN A 154 -0.52 -19.20 6.16
C GLN A 154 0.55 -18.38 5.44
N ASP A 155 1.33 -17.60 6.19
CA ASP A 155 2.43 -16.78 5.71
C ASP A 155 3.75 -17.39 6.14
N VAL A 156 4.67 -17.58 5.20
CA VAL A 156 6.01 -18.07 5.46
C VAL A 156 7.03 -17.07 4.91
N HIS A 157 7.90 -16.63 5.78
CA HIS A 157 9.08 -15.82 5.44
C HIS A 157 10.33 -16.63 5.70
N ARG A 158 11.18 -16.79 4.67
CA ARG A 158 12.48 -17.41 4.77
C ARG A 158 13.56 -16.42 4.39
N GLU A 159 14.55 -16.28 5.27
CA GLU A 159 15.69 -15.39 5.03
C GLU A 159 17.01 -16.11 5.31
N ARG A 160 18.02 -15.81 4.48
CA ARG A 160 19.40 -16.18 4.76
C ARG A 160 20.36 -15.07 4.37
N GLN A 161 21.49 -14.99 5.08
CA GLN A 161 22.61 -14.13 4.73
C GLN A 161 23.67 -14.94 3.99
N ASP A 162 24.14 -14.44 2.83
CA ASP A 162 25.16 -15.04 2.00
C ASP A 162 24.87 -16.52 1.66
N ARG A 163 25.66 -17.46 2.18
CA ARG A 163 25.49 -18.90 2.01
C ARG A 163 25.12 -19.60 3.32
N GLY A 164 24.66 -18.85 4.31
CA GLY A 164 24.20 -19.38 5.58
C GLY A 164 22.94 -20.25 5.44
N PRO A 165 22.53 -20.94 6.51
CA PRO A 165 21.28 -21.66 6.55
C PRO A 165 20.08 -20.70 6.47
N TRP A 166 18.93 -21.24 6.05
CA TRP A 166 17.68 -20.51 6.00
C TRP A 166 17.04 -20.40 7.38
N GLY A 167 16.85 -19.17 7.86
CA GLY A 167 15.87 -18.88 8.88
C GLY A 167 14.46 -19.04 8.36
N ARG A 168 13.50 -19.27 9.25
CA ARG A 168 12.08 -19.44 8.90
C ARG A 168 11.21 -18.81 9.96
N PHE A 169 10.23 -18.06 9.48
CA PHE A 169 9.18 -17.44 10.28
C PHE A 169 7.85 -17.77 9.62
N GLU A 170 6.89 -18.25 10.41
CA GLU A 170 5.64 -18.77 9.89
C GLU A 170 4.49 -18.45 10.82
N ASP A 171 3.44 -17.84 10.25
CA ASP A 171 2.18 -17.57 10.92
C ASP A 171 1.02 -18.26 10.20
N ARG A 172 0.03 -18.67 10.97
CA ARG A 172 -1.27 -19.11 10.48
C ARG A 172 -2.36 -18.22 11.06
N THR A 173 -3.22 -17.70 10.19
CA THR A 173 -4.33 -16.84 10.59
C THR A 173 -5.65 -17.44 10.12
N TRP A 174 -6.63 -17.45 11.03
CA TRP A 174 -8.02 -17.76 10.73
C TRP A 174 -8.88 -16.53 11.00
N SER A 175 -9.96 -16.39 10.26
CA SER A 175 -10.94 -15.33 10.44
C SER A 175 -12.33 -15.88 10.18
N LEU A 176 -13.19 -15.81 11.19
CA LEU A 176 -14.61 -16.12 11.09
C LEU A 176 -15.38 -14.81 11.13
N SER A 177 -16.24 -14.57 10.15
CA SER A 177 -16.98 -13.31 10.07
C SER A 177 -18.45 -13.52 9.68
N SER A 178 -19.30 -12.56 10.08
CA SER A 178 -20.67 -12.45 9.65
C SER A 178 -21.01 -10.99 9.38
N GLU A 179 -21.82 -10.76 8.34
CA GLU A 179 -22.37 -9.45 7.99
C GLU A 179 -23.86 -9.54 7.73
N TYR A 180 -24.63 -8.66 8.35
CA TYR A 180 -26.06 -8.50 8.12
C TYR A 180 -26.34 -7.13 7.51
N GLN A 181 -26.92 -7.13 6.31
CA GLN A 181 -27.45 -5.95 5.63
C GLN A 181 -28.95 -5.90 5.84
N TRP A 182 -29.40 -4.86 6.50
CA TRP A 182 -30.79 -4.64 6.86
C TRP A 182 -31.36 -3.42 6.14
N ALA A 183 -32.35 -3.61 5.31
CA ALA A 183 -33.19 -2.55 4.76
C ALA A 183 -34.21 -2.12 5.82
N LEU A 184 -33.92 -1.01 6.51
CA LEU A 184 -34.80 -0.48 7.55
C LEU A 184 -36.13 0.01 6.95
N ASP A 185 -36.05 0.66 5.80
CA ASP A 185 -37.15 1.05 4.93
C ASP A 185 -36.68 1.04 3.47
N ALA A 186 -37.52 1.50 2.52
CA ALA A 186 -37.21 1.50 1.10
C ALA A 186 -35.96 2.33 0.73
N ALA A 187 -35.49 3.20 1.61
CA ALA A 187 -34.42 4.14 1.37
C ALA A 187 -33.21 3.92 2.30
N THR A 188 -33.46 3.55 3.56
CA THR A 188 -32.46 3.49 4.62
C THR A 188 -31.89 2.09 4.79
N ARG A 189 -30.57 1.95 4.77
CA ARG A 189 -29.91 0.66 5.03
C ARG A 189 -28.94 0.73 6.21
N MET A 190 -28.92 -0.32 6.99
CA MET A 190 -27.94 -0.57 8.03
C MET A 190 -27.11 -1.81 7.68
N ILE A 191 -25.83 -1.76 7.99
CA ILE A 191 -24.90 -2.87 7.81
C ILE A 191 -24.22 -3.14 9.14
N PHE A 192 -24.29 -4.37 9.61
CA PHE A 192 -23.63 -4.84 10.83
C PHE A 192 -22.66 -5.95 10.46
N GLY A 193 -21.40 -5.77 10.76
CA GLY A 193 -20.36 -6.77 10.54
C GLY A 193 -19.64 -7.09 11.85
N VAL A 194 -19.33 -8.37 12.06
CA VAL A 194 -18.48 -8.84 13.15
C VAL A 194 -17.48 -9.84 12.61
N SER A 195 -16.28 -9.87 13.20
CA SER A 195 -15.31 -10.94 12.96
C SER A 195 -14.59 -11.33 14.24
N TYR A 196 -14.18 -12.59 14.28
CA TYR A 196 -13.23 -13.10 15.25
C TYR A 196 -12.04 -13.66 14.49
N ASP A 197 -10.88 -13.07 14.73
CA ASP A 197 -9.65 -13.39 14.06
C ASP A 197 -8.64 -13.95 15.07
N TRP A 198 -7.92 -15.01 14.70
CA TRP A 198 -6.84 -15.55 15.53
C TRP A 198 -5.64 -15.92 14.67
N ARG A 199 -4.47 -15.59 15.18
CA ARG A 199 -3.18 -15.87 14.56
C ARG A 199 -2.35 -16.72 15.50
N GLU A 200 -1.79 -17.78 14.96
CA GLU A 200 -0.85 -18.69 15.61
C GLU A 200 0.55 -18.49 15.00
N SER A 201 1.56 -18.37 15.83
CA SER A 201 2.97 -18.37 15.41
C SER A 201 3.43 -19.82 15.37
N LEU A 202 3.76 -20.34 14.19
CA LEU A 202 4.09 -21.76 14.00
C LEU A 202 5.59 -22.03 14.07
N GLU A 203 6.41 -21.08 13.59
CA GLU A 203 7.87 -21.17 13.63
C GLU A 203 8.47 -19.75 13.64
N ALA A 204 9.50 -19.53 14.45
CA ALA A 204 10.25 -18.29 14.48
C ALA A 204 11.72 -18.56 14.77
N ARG A 205 12.49 -18.85 13.71
CA ARG A 205 13.87 -19.29 13.79
C ARG A 205 14.80 -18.49 12.88
N GLU A 206 15.88 -17.97 13.45
CA GLU A 206 16.92 -17.20 12.76
C GLU A 206 18.26 -17.90 12.89
N TYR A 207 19.12 -17.76 11.88
CA TYR A 207 20.51 -18.19 11.92
C TYR A 207 21.44 -17.00 11.73
N LYS A 208 22.43 -16.87 12.63
CA LYS A 208 23.48 -15.83 12.55
C LYS A 208 24.84 -16.49 12.38
N THR A 209 25.57 -16.05 11.35
CA THR A 209 26.95 -16.47 11.13
C THR A 209 27.88 -15.35 11.58
N ASP A 210 28.77 -15.64 12.52
CA ASP A 210 29.77 -14.70 13.04
C ASP A 210 30.93 -14.49 12.04
N ARG A 211 31.82 -13.54 12.35
CA ARG A 211 32.99 -13.24 11.52
C ARG A 211 33.97 -14.41 11.42
N GLN A 212 33.91 -15.38 12.31
CA GLN A 212 34.70 -16.61 12.31
C GLN A 212 34.04 -17.74 11.52
N GLY A 213 32.87 -17.50 10.90
CA GLY A 213 32.13 -18.49 10.14
C GLY A 213 31.32 -19.48 10.99
N ARG A 214 31.19 -19.24 12.31
CA ARG A 214 30.38 -20.08 13.19
C ARG A 214 28.94 -19.66 13.11
N THR A 215 28.05 -20.60 12.85
CA THR A 215 26.62 -20.36 12.79
C THR A 215 25.96 -20.69 14.12
N SER A 216 25.17 -19.79 14.64
CA SER A 216 24.31 -19.96 15.81
C SER A 216 22.87 -19.91 15.38
N GLU A 217 22.06 -20.78 15.93
CA GLU A 217 20.61 -20.79 15.81
C GLU A 217 20.00 -19.98 16.94
N LYS A 218 18.96 -19.19 16.64
CA LYS A 218 18.14 -18.50 17.62
C LYS A 218 16.68 -18.77 17.32
N GLU A 219 16.02 -19.39 18.25
CA GLU A 219 14.57 -19.57 18.25
C GLU A 219 13.93 -18.46 19.09
N TYR A 220 12.81 -17.93 18.60
CA TYR A 220 12.03 -16.92 19.30
C TYR A 220 10.77 -17.54 19.87
N PRO A 221 10.24 -17.00 20.98
CA PRO A 221 9.01 -17.49 21.58
C PRO A 221 7.82 -17.31 20.61
N ASP A 222 6.84 -18.18 20.76
CA ASP A 222 5.56 -18.06 20.09
C ASP A 222 4.86 -16.77 20.53
N ASN A 223 4.15 -16.15 19.60
CA ASN A 223 3.34 -14.97 19.85
C ASN A 223 1.99 -15.16 19.15
N ASP A 224 1.07 -15.83 19.83
CA ASP A 224 -0.30 -15.97 19.37
C ASP A 224 -1.09 -14.71 19.66
N ALA A 225 -2.09 -14.44 18.87
CA ALA A 225 -2.94 -13.27 19.04
C ALA A 225 -4.36 -13.54 18.57
N GLU A 226 -5.33 -12.95 19.23
CA GLU A 226 -6.73 -13.02 18.86
C GLU A 226 -7.40 -11.64 18.94
N ALA A 227 -8.44 -11.44 18.15
CA ALA A 227 -9.16 -10.17 18.12
C ALA A 227 -10.64 -10.36 17.73
N PHE A 228 -11.52 -9.70 18.46
CA PHE A 228 -12.89 -9.47 18.06
C PHE A 228 -13.00 -8.09 17.41
N ASN A 229 -13.59 -8.03 16.22
CA ASN A 229 -13.81 -6.82 15.44
C ASN A 229 -15.27 -6.63 15.14
N TRP A 230 -15.70 -5.39 15.03
CA TRP A 230 -17.05 -5.06 14.60
C TRP A 230 -17.07 -3.80 13.73
N GLN A 231 -18.10 -3.70 12.91
CA GLN A 231 -18.42 -2.51 12.12
C GLN A 231 -19.93 -2.29 12.08
N TRP A 232 -20.32 -1.04 11.97
CA TRP A 232 -21.67 -0.61 11.73
C TRP A 232 -21.70 0.54 10.76
N SER A 233 -22.61 0.50 9.81
CA SER A 233 -22.83 1.57 8.84
C SER A 233 -24.32 1.86 8.73
N LEU A 234 -24.66 3.15 8.65
CA LEU A 234 -25.98 3.66 8.31
C LEU A 234 -25.85 4.43 7.00
N VAL A 235 -26.66 4.07 6.02
CA VAL A 235 -26.76 4.78 4.74
C VAL A 235 -28.19 5.29 4.60
N HIS A 236 -28.35 6.60 4.47
CA HIS A 236 -29.65 7.25 4.40
C HIS A 236 -29.67 8.33 3.31
N PRO A 237 -30.49 8.23 2.28
CA PRO A 237 -30.72 9.30 1.33
C PRO A 237 -31.48 10.44 2.02
N LEU A 238 -30.99 11.67 1.85
CA LEU A 238 -31.68 12.86 2.33
C LEU A 238 -32.72 13.37 1.33
N ASP A 239 -32.41 13.18 0.06
CA ASP A 239 -33.28 13.45 -1.10
C ASP A 239 -32.83 12.58 -2.28
N GLU A 240 -33.45 12.73 -3.45
CA GLU A 240 -33.13 11.96 -4.67
C GLU A 240 -31.67 12.16 -5.16
N ALA A 241 -31.03 13.25 -4.75
CA ALA A 241 -29.71 13.65 -5.21
C ALA A 241 -28.64 13.57 -4.12
N SER A 242 -29.01 13.32 -2.87
CA SER A 242 -28.04 13.35 -1.76
C SER A 242 -28.23 12.23 -0.76
N GLU A 243 -27.11 11.78 -0.19
CA GLU A 243 -26.99 10.66 0.74
C GLU A 243 -26.04 11.03 1.87
N VAL A 244 -26.36 10.58 3.06
CA VAL A 244 -25.45 10.61 4.21
C VAL A 244 -25.15 9.18 4.64
N GLN A 245 -23.87 8.93 5.00
CA GLN A 245 -23.42 7.65 5.53
C GLN A 245 -22.64 7.90 6.82
N LEU A 246 -22.98 7.16 7.88
CA LEU A 246 -22.24 7.11 9.12
C LEU A 246 -21.61 5.73 9.26
N ASN A 247 -20.28 5.70 9.43
CA ASN A 247 -19.50 4.47 9.62
C ASN A 247 -18.84 4.48 11.00
N LEU A 248 -19.02 3.41 11.75
CA LEU A 248 -18.37 3.13 13.02
C LEU A 248 -17.67 1.78 12.92
N ALA A 249 -16.43 1.68 13.38
CA ALA A 249 -15.74 0.39 13.44
C ALA A 249 -14.74 0.35 14.59
N ASP A 250 -14.53 -0.85 15.12
CA ASP A 250 -13.45 -1.17 16.06
C ASP A 250 -12.73 -2.40 15.50
N ARG A 251 -11.49 -2.22 15.01
CA ARG A 251 -10.73 -3.22 14.26
C ARG A 251 -9.32 -3.37 14.81
N SER A 252 -8.84 -4.58 14.80
CA SER A 252 -7.47 -4.91 15.19
C SER A 252 -6.61 -5.22 13.95
N ARG A 253 -5.30 -4.96 14.08
CA ARG A 253 -4.28 -5.40 13.15
C ARG A 253 -3.21 -6.18 13.93
N PHE A 254 -3.03 -7.44 13.60
CA PHE A 254 -1.92 -8.23 14.14
C PHE A 254 -0.56 -7.71 13.63
N ALA A 255 0.45 -7.75 14.50
CA ALA A 255 1.82 -7.52 14.10
C ALA A 255 2.25 -8.57 13.06
N THR A 256 2.74 -8.12 11.92
CA THR A 256 3.21 -9.00 10.84
C THR A 256 4.54 -9.67 11.20
N LEU A 257 4.92 -10.74 10.48
CA LEU A 257 6.26 -11.33 10.59
C LEU A 257 7.36 -10.27 10.47
N LYS A 258 7.19 -9.31 9.55
CA LYS A 258 8.14 -8.21 9.37
C LYS A 258 8.15 -7.24 10.55
N ASP A 259 7.00 -6.92 11.16
CA ASP A 259 6.97 -6.04 12.34
C ASP A 259 7.72 -6.67 13.51
N ARG A 260 7.60 -7.98 13.71
CA ARG A 260 8.17 -8.71 14.83
C ARG A 260 9.65 -9.08 14.65
N TYR A 261 10.04 -9.52 13.45
CA TYR A 261 11.33 -10.19 13.23
C TYR A 261 12.29 -9.46 12.29
N THR A 262 11.94 -8.27 11.75
CA THR A 262 12.92 -7.52 10.97
C THR A 262 14.14 -7.13 11.78
N THR A 263 15.33 -7.32 11.22
CA THR A 263 16.60 -6.98 11.86
C THR A 263 17.26 -5.75 11.26
N PHE A 264 16.68 -5.22 10.18
CA PHE A 264 17.27 -4.10 9.45
C PHE A 264 16.23 -3.25 8.72
N ARG A 265 16.37 -1.93 8.78
CA ARG A 265 15.57 -0.96 8.01
C ARG A 265 16.42 -0.38 6.87
N PRO A 266 16.19 -0.85 5.65
CA PRO A 266 16.98 -0.45 4.50
C PRO A 266 16.94 1.05 4.23
N ALA A 267 15.76 1.63 4.26
CA ALA A 267 15.53 3.03 3.89
C ALA A 267 16.31 4.04 4.76
N VAL A 268 16.63 3.67 5.98
CA VAL A 268 17.32 4.53 6.95
C VAL A 268 18.64 3.97 7.45
N GLY A 269 19.04 2.79 6.98
CA GLY A 269 20.31 2.19 7.37
C GLY A 269 20.41 1.78 8.84
N GLN A 270 19.26 1.59 9.51
CA GLN A 270 19.19 1.28 10.93
C GLN A 270 19.17 -0.24 11.19
N THR A 271 19.91 -0.67 12.19
CA THR A 271 19.73 -1.99 12.83
C THR A 271 18.42 -1.96 13.62
N VAL A 272 17.63 -3.00 13.53
CA VAL A 272 16.38 -3.15 14.28
C VAL A 272 16.50 -4.31 15.23
N LEU A 273 16.19 -4.08 16.49
CA LEU A 273 16.04 -5.16 17.45
C LEU A 273 14.70 -5.87 17.20
N VAL A 274 14.76 -7.18 17.13
CA VAL A 274 13.58 -8.04 17.02
C VAL A 274 12.68 -7.84 18.23
N ASN A 275 11.39 -7.78 18.03
CA ASN A 275 10.39 -7.73 19.10
C ASN A 275 9.26 -8.73 18.78
N PRO A 276 9.38 -9.99 19.23
CA PRO A 276 8.32 -10.98 19.06
C PRO A 276 7.04 -10.65 19.84
N ASP A 277 7.15 -9.89 20.94
CA ASP A 277 6.09 -9.66 21.93
C ASP A 277 5.17 -8.45 21.56
N LEU A 278 5.06 -8.14 20.27
CA LEU A 278 4.19 -7.06 19.82
C LEU A 278 2.71 -7.44 19.93
N ASP A 279 1.97 -6.62 20.66
CA ASP A 279 0.52 -6.70 20.76
C ASP A 279 -0.16 -6.24 19.46
N PRO A 280 -1.40 -6.69 19.18
CA PRO A 280 -2.21 -6.16 18.09
C PRO A 280 -2.51 -4.67 18.28
N GLU A 281 -2.41 -3.89 17.20
CA GLU A 281 -2.98 -2.53 17.19
C GLU A 281 -4.50 -2.59 17.19
N ARG A 282 -5.14 -1.59 17.81
CA ARG A 282 -6.60 -1.45 17.80
C ARG A 282 -7.04 -0.08 17.32
N ALA A 283 -7.78 -0.07 16.21
CA ALA A 283 -8.27 1.15 15.57
C ALA A 283 -9.78 1.31 15.80
N ARG A 284 -10.19 2.44 16.41
CA ARG A 284 -11.57 2.91 16.45
C ARG A 284 -11.77 3.98 15.41
N LEU A 285 -12.71 3.75 14.52
CA LEU A 285 -12.97 4.54 13.33
C LEU A 285 -14.37 5.15 13.42
N VAL A 286 -14.46 6.44 13.18
CA VAL A 286 -15.73 7.18 13.03
C VAL A 286 -15.61 8.02 11.77
N GLU A 287 -16.54 7.82 10.84
CA GLU A 287 -16.61 8.59 9.60
C GLU A 287 -18.05 9.01 9.33
N LEU A 288 -18.24 10.29 9.00
CA LEU A 288 -19.48 10.83 8.47
C LEU A 288 -19.22 11.28 7.03
N ARG A 289 -19.93 10.68 6.10
CA ARG A 289 -19.83 10.98 4.67
C ARG A 289 -21.11 11.58 4.14
N TYR A 290 -20.98 12.62 3.35
CA TYR A 290 -22.05 13.25 2.60
C TYR A 290 -21.72 13.21 1.11
N ARG A 291 -22.63 12.68 0.32
CA ARG A 291 -22.54 12.63 -1.13
C ARG A 291 -23.71 13.36 -1.75
N ARG A 292 -23.45 14.17 -2.78
CA ARG A 292 -24.49 14.89 -3.52
C ARG A 292 -24.20 14.92 -5.01
N ALA A 293 -25.23 14.63 -5.81
CA ALA A 293 -25.26 14.88 -7.23
C ALA A 293 -25.89 16.27 -7.50
N PHE A 294 -25.27 17.03 -8.38
CA PHE A 294 -25.80 18.31 -8.89
C PHE A 294 -26.09 18.12 -10.37
N GLY A 295 -27.37 17.97 -10.70
CA GLY A 295 -27.78 17.54 -12.04
C GLY A 295 -27.29 16.15 -12.39
N GLN A 296 -26.98 15.91 -13.68
CA GLN A 296 -26.57 14.58 -14.16
C GLN A 296 -25.06 14.35 -14.14
N ASP A 297 -24.28 15.43 -14.11
CA ASP A 297 -22.85 15.36 -14.44
C ASP A 297 -21.91 15.89 -13.35
N THR A 298 -22.42 16.34 -12.20
CA THR A 298 -21.56 16.86 -11.13
C THR A 298 -21.82 16.14 -9.83
N THR A 299 -20.77 15.67 -9.17
CA THR A 299 -20.84 15.00 -7.85
C THR A 299 -19.89 15.64 -6.86
N LEU A 300 -20.39 15.79 -5.63
CA LEU A 300 -19.62 16.15 -4.44
C LEU A 300 -19.59 14.93 -3.51
N ASP A 301 -18.44 14.63 -2.96
CA ASP A 301 -18.22 13.63 -1.93
C ASP A 301 -17.40 14.26 -0.80
N LEU A 302 -17.96 14.32 0.40
CA LEU A 302 -17.30 14.88 1.58
C LEU A 302 -17.32 13.85 2.70
N ALA A 303 -16.16 13.48 3.22
CA ALA A 303 -16.02 12.64 4.39
C ALA A 303 -15.28 13.37 5.51
N LEU A 304 -15.82 13.32 6.72
CA LEU A 304 -15.19 13.75 7.96
C LEU A 304 -14.86 12.51 8.78
N PHE A 305 -13.64 12.39 9.27
CA PHE A 305 -13.24 11.23 10.03
C PHE A 305 -12.47 11.56 11.31
N HIS A 306 -12.62 10.68 12.29
CA HIS A 306 -11.84 10.67 13.52
C HIS A 306 -11.47 9.23 13.87
N ASN A 307 -10.17 8.90 13.78
CA ASN A 307 -9.64 7.57 13.96
C ASN A 307 -8.64 7.56 15.12
N ARG A 308 -8.78 6.60 16.04
CA ARG A 308 -7.86 6.39 17.14
C ARG A 308 -7.23 5.02 17.01
N VAL A 309 -5.91 4.97 16.92
CA VAL A 309 -5.13 3.73 16.90
C VAL A 309 -4.41 3.61 18.23
N ARG A 310 -4.81 2.63 19.04
CA ARG A 310 -4.15 2.26 20.28
C ARG A 310 -3.11 1.18 20.01
N ASP A 311 -2.11 1.12 20.88
CA ASP A 311 -1.01 0.17 20.79
C ASP A 311 -0.36 0.18 19.40
N ALA A 312 -0.30 1.39 18.78
CA ALA A 312 0.23 1.58 17.44
C ALA A 312 1.66 1.05 17.33
N ILE A 313 1.92 0.20 16.37
CA ILE A 313 3.24 -0.38 16.15
C ILE A 313 4.09 0.60 15.36
N GLN A 314 5.09 1.17 16.02
CA GLN A 314 6.02 2.12 15.44
C GLN A 314 7.46 1.70 15.71
N ALA A 315 8.33 2.04 14.79
CA ALA A 315 9.73 1.88 15.09
C ALA A 315 10.23 3.05 15.93
N THR A 316 10.62 2.73 17.12
CA THR A 316 11.18 3.65 18.11
C THR A 316 12.69 3.64 18.02
N ASP A 317 13.30 4.82 17.94
CA ASP A 317 14.75 4.98 17.94
C ASP A 317 15.29 4.75 19.36
N LEU A 318 16.23 3.82 19.50
CA LEU A 318 16.87 3.46 20.76
C LEU A 318 18.28 4.06 20.89
N GLY A 319 18.75 4.75 19.86
CA GLY A 319 20.07 5.34 19.78
C GLY A 319 20.53 5.53 18.33
N PRO A 320 21.74 6.02 18.10
CA PRO A 320 22.28 6.18 16.76
C PRO A 320 22.27 4.85 16.00
N ASN A 321 21.57 4.81 14.87
CA ASN A 321 21.45 3.64 14.00
C ASN A 321 20.83 2.38 14.64
N LEU A 322 20.08 2.51 15.72
CA LEU A 322 19.40 1.42 16.41
C LEU A 322 17.94 1.77 16.63
N ALA A 323 17.04 0.87 16.27
CA ALA A 323 15.60 1.01 16.50
C ALA A 323 14.98 -0.32 16.95
N GLN A 324 13.74 -0.26 17.40
CA GLN A 324 12.91 -1.43 17.70
C GLN A 324 11.45 -1.09 17.36
N ASN A 325 10.72 -2.02 16.75
CA ASN A 325 9.28 -1.88 16.65
C ASN A 325 8.65 -2.10 18.02
N ARG A 326 7.81 -1.16 18.45
CA ARG A 326 7.14 -1.16 19.77
C ARG A 326 5.69 -0.73 19.62
N ASN A 327 4.86 -1.17 20.54
CA ASN A 327 3.55 -0.60 20.74
C ASN A 327 3.71 0.74 21.46
N VAL A 328 3.33 1.86 20.83
CA VAL A 328 3.65 3.24 21.28
C VAL A 328 2.44 4.03 21.74
N GLY A 329 1.58 3.46 22.52
CA GLY A 329 0.43 4.19 23.04
C GLY A 329 -0.64 4.50 21.97
N GLU A 330 -1.11 5.74 21.84
CA GLU A 330 -2.23 6.11 20.97
C GLU A 330 -1.79 7.11 19.89
N ILE A 331 -2.22 6.87 18.65
CA ILE A 331 -2.15 7.86 17.57
C ILE A 331 -3.59 8.22 17.16
N VAL A 332 -3.89 9.52 17.14
CA VAL A 332 -5.19 10.04 16.67
C VAL A 332 -5.00 10.66 15.30
N TYR A 333 -5.85 10.27 14.36
CA TYR A 333 -5.97 10.86 13.04
C TYR A 333 -7.35 11.49 12.91
N GLN A 334 -7.42 12.75 12.50
CA GLN A 334 -8.67 13.41 12.21
C GLN A 334 -8.53 14.25 10.95
N GLY A 335 -9.63 14.38 10.22
CA GLY A 335 -9.53 15.11 8.98
C GLY A 335 -10.80 15.12 8.15
N LEU A 336 -10.61 15.59 6.93
CA LEU A 336 -11.64 15.57 5.91
C LEU A 336 -11.05 15.15 4.57
N ASP A 337 -11.87 14.45 3.79
CA ASP A 337 -11.65 14.18 2.38
C ASP A 337 -12.77 14.82 1.58
N LEU A 338 -12.40 15.57 0.53
CA LEU A 338 -13.31 16.26 -0.38
C LEU A 338 -13.02 15.81 -1.80
N GLY A 339 -14.00 15.24 -2.47
CA GLY A 339 -14.01 14.92 -3.89
C GLY A 339 -15.03 15.75 -4.65
N LEU A 340 -14.62 16.38 -5.73
CA LEU A 340 -15.49 17.08 -6.67
C LEU A 340 -15.19 16.61 -8.08
N ARG A 341 -16.23 16.23 -8.83
CA ARG A 341 -16.14 15.86 -10.24
C ARG A 341 -17.33 16.44 -10.99
N GLY A 342 -17.10 17.00 -12.16
CA GLY A 342 -18.19 17.56 -12.95
C GLY A 342 -17.84 17.79 -14.41
N ARG A 343 -18.88 17.92 -15.25
CA ARG A 343 -18.77 18.23 -16.67
C ARG A 343 -19.36 19.61 -16.97
N PRO A 344 -18.55 20.69 -16.83
CA PRO A 344 -19.02 22.03 -17.14
C PRO A 344 -19.32 22.25 -18.63
N ALA A 345 -18.81 21.38 -19.50
CA ALA A 345 -19.09 21.39 -20.93
C ALA A 345 -19.07 19.95 -21.49
N GLN A 346 -19.74 19.72 -22.64
CA GLN A 346 -19.87 18.38 -23.24
C GLN A 346 -18.54 17.63 -23.47
N ARG A 347 -17.45 18.37 -23.66
CA ARG A 347 -16.12 17.83 -23.97
C ARG A 347 -15.09 18.08 -22.90
N LEU A 348 -15.51 18.54 -21.71
CA LEU A 348 -14.61 18.88 -20.61
C LEU A 348 -15.14 18.29 -19.30
N GLU A 349 -14.34 17.45 -18.69
CA GLU A 349 -14.56 16.97 -17.32
C GLU A 349 -13.47 17.55 -16.41
N LEU A 350 -13.88 18.05 -15.25
CA LEU A 350 -12.99 18.55 -14.22
C LEU A 350 -13.16 17.71 -12.96
N GLY A 351 -12.05 17.45 -12.26
CA GLY A 351 -12.10 16.79 -10.97
C GLY A 351 -11.03 17.29 -10.02
N ALA A 352 -11.34 17.20 -8.74
CA ALA A 352 -10.40 17.50 -7.68
C ALA A 352 -10.67 16.62 -6.46
N ASN A 353 -9.59 16.13 -5.83
CA ASN A 353 -9.62 15.46 -4.55
C ASN A 353 -8.68 16.20 -3.60
N TYR A 354 -9.22 16.58 -2.44
CA TYR A 354 -8.45 17.24 -1.41
C TYR A 354 -8.59 16.49 -0.10
N SER A 355 -7.45 16.22 0.56
CA SER A 355 -7.40 15.61 1.89
C SER A 355 -6.69 16.56 2.85
N TRP A 356 -7.30 16.78 4.01
CA TRP A 356 -6.66 17.38 5.16
C TRP A 356 -6.65 16.39 6.30
N ILE A 357 -5.45 16.08 6.84
CA ILE A 357 -5.26 15.11 7.91
C ILE A 357 -4.40 15.77 8.99
N ASP A 358 -4.92 15.81 10.19
CA ASP A 358 -4.18 16.16 11.39
C ASP A 358 -3.91 14.87 12.19
N SER A 359 -2.68 14.70 12.65
CA SER A 359 -2.27 13.52 13.41
C SER A 359 -1.61 13.93 14.71
N ASP A 360 -2.03 13.30 15.79
CA ASP A 360 -1.56 13.56 17.14
C ASP A 360 -1.05 12.26 17.77
N TRP A 361 0.24 12.21 18.08
CA TRP A 361 0.87 11.08 18.73
C TRP A 361 0.83 11.27 20.25
N ARG A 362 -0.05 10.52 20.89
CA ARG A 362 -0.31 10.56 22.34
C ARG A 362 0.42 9.41 23.05
N SER A 363 1.69 9.60 23.30
CA SER A 363 2.53 8.64 24.02
C SER A 363 3.40 9.37 25.04
N SER A 364 3.96 8.62 26.00
CA SER A 364 5.00 9.13 26.90
C SER A 364 6.31 9.47 26.14
N GLU A 365 6.51 8.89 24.97
CA GLU A 365 7.63 9.21 24.08
C GLU A 365 7.14 10.23 23.04
N ALA A 366 7.77 11.40 23.00
CA ALA A 366 7.45 12.42 22.00
C ALA A 366 7.82 11.92 20.60
N GLY A 367 6.89 12.00 19.66
CA GLY A 367 7.10 11.56 18.28
C GLY A 367 6.22 12.30 17.28
N VAL A 368 6.53 12.13 16.00
CA VAL A 368 5.72 12.63 14.89
C VAL A 368 5.39 11.48 13.95
N VAL A 369 4.20 11.53 13.36
CA VAL A 369 3.79 10.56 12.34
C VAL A 369 4.58 10.82 11.06
N THR A 370 5.20 9.76 10.52
CA THR A 370 6.06 9.83 9.34
C THR A 370 5.28 9.58 8.05
N GLY A 371 5.77 10.16 6.93
CA GLY A 371 5.24 9.90 5.58
C GLY A 371 3.86 10.49 5.27
N LEU A 372 3.20 11.14 6.26
CA LEU A 372 1.84 11.67 6.14
C LEU A 372 1.85 13.18 5.88
N PRO A 373 1.43 13.67 4.70
CA PRO A 373 1.27 15.11 4.47
C PRO A 373 -0.03 15.60 5.12
N ARG A 374 0.02 16.77 5.76
CA ARG A 374 -1.17 17.39 6.35
C ARG A 374 -2.20 17.82 5.31
N HIS A 375 -1.74 18.22 4.14
CA HIS A 375 -2.58 18.63 3.01
C HIS A 375 -2.13 17.89 1.76
N LYS A 376 -3.07 17.34 1.03
CA LYS A 376 -2.87 16.73 -0.29
C LYS A 376 -4.00 17.15 -1.22
N LEU A 377 -3.64 17.65 -2.40
CA LEU A 377 -4.56 17.99 -3.47
C LEU A 377 -4.14 17.26 -4.74
N PHE A 378 -5.10 16.64 -5.41
CA PHE A 378 -4.97 16.16 -6.78
C PHE A 378 -6.12 16.74 -7.58
N ALA A 379 -5.82 17.36 -8.73
CA ALA A 379 -6.84 17.92 -9.60
C ALA A 379 -6.52 17.58 -11.04
N TRP A 380 -7.56 17.46 -11.88
CA TRP A 380 -7.40 17.18 -13.31
C TRP A 380 -8.45 17.90 -14.14
N ALA A 381 -8.08 18.12 -15.39
CA ALA A 381 -8.96 18.53 -16.47
C ALA A 381 -8.80 17.52 -17.62
N ASP A 382 -9.87 16.86 -17.97
CA ASP A 382 -9.98 15.89 -19.04
C ASP A 382 -10.76 16.53 -20.19
N TRP A 383 -10.09 16.78 -21.31
CA TRP A 383 -10.63 17.56 -22.40
C TRP A 383 -10.52 16.86 -23.74
N GLN A 384 -11.67 16.58 -24.36
CA GLN A 384 -11.76 16.17 -25.75
C GLN A 384 -11.58 17.40 -26.65
N ALA A 385 -10.33 17.81 -26.87
CA ALA A 385 -10.00 19.05 -27.61
C ALA A 385 -10.50 19.02 -29.05
N LEU A 386 -10.33 17.87 -29.71
CA LEU A 386 -10.84 17.55 -31.04
C LEU A 386 -11.38 16.11 -31.02
N GLU A 387 -12.17 15.69 -32.05
CA GLU A 387 -12.62 14.29 -32.11
C GLU A 387 -11.47 13.27 -32.00
N PRO A 388 -10.32 13.45 -32.70
CA PRO A 388 -9.21 12.54 -32.60
C PRO A 388 -8.24 12.88 -31.45
N LEU A 389 -8.39 14.02 -30.73
CA LEU A 389 -7.41 14.50 -29.73
C LEU A 389 -8.02 14.62 -28.34
N HIS A 390 -7.53 13.82 -27.43
CA HIS A 390 -7.87 13.79 -26.02
C HIS A 390 -6.67 14.29 -25.18
N LEU A 391 -6.92 15.24 -24.29
CA LEU A 391 -5.89 15.86 -23.42
C LEU A 391 -6.29 15.75 -21.96
N VAL A 392 -5.38 15.33 -21.11
CA VAL A 392 -5.54 15.32 -19.66
C VAL A 392 -4.44 16.16 -19.03
N LEU A 393 -4.82 17.28 -18.43
CA LEU A 393 -3.95 18.05 -17.56
C LEU A 393 -4.21 17.63 -16.10
N SER A 394 -3.19 17.21 -15.37
CA SER A 394 -3.31 16.84 -13.96
C SER A 394 -2.26 17.50 -13.10
N GLY A 395 -2.61 17.74 -11.82
CA GLY A 395 -1.70 18.33 -10.85
C GLY A 395 -1.82 17.66 -9.50
N GLU A 396 -0.69 17.50 -8.82
CA GLU A 396 -0.59 17.07 -7.42
C GLU A 396 0.09 18.16 -6.62
N ALA A 397 -0.47 18.49 -5.45
CA ALA A 397 0.19 19.33 -4.47
C ALA A 397 0.10 18.69 -3.09
N ARG A 398 1.17 18.73 -2.32
CA ARG A 398 1.19 18.22 -0.95
C ARG A 398 2.05 19.09 -0.04
N SER A 399 1.69 19.10 1.24
CA SER A 399 2.51 19.72 2.27
C SER A 399 3.74 18.88 2.60
N ARG A 400 4.65 19.44 3.39
CA ARG A 400 5.82 18.73 3.92
C ARG A 400 5.43 17.48 4.70
N THR A 401 6.36 16.50 4.76
CA THR A 401 6.26 15.28 5.58
C THR A 401 7.52 15.09 6.42
N TYR A 402 7.38 14.32 7.50
CA TYR A 402 8.52 13.88 8.29
C TYR A 402 8.96 12.49 7.81
N SER A 403 10.29 12.27 7.76
CA SER A 403 10.88 11.00 7.34
C SER A 403 11.47 10.19 8.50
N ASP A 404 11.42 10.74 9.71
CA ASP A 404 11.80 10.09 10.99
C ASP A 404 10.82 10.47 12.09
N THR A 405 10.66 9.61 13.07
CA THR A 405 9.75 9.83 14.21
C THR A 405 10.20 10.94 15.15
N GLY A 406 11.50 11.29 15.19
CA GLY A 406 12.02 12.44 15.89
C GLY A 406 11.73 13.79 15.23
N GLY A 407 11.22 13.81 13.99
CA GLY A 407 10.84 15.01 13.26
C GLY A 407 12.02 15.86 12.75
N SER A 408 13.23 15.32 12.79
CA SER A 408 14.44 16.02 12.35
C SER A 408 14.59 16.04 10.83
N ARG A 409 14.23 14.95 10.14
CA ARG A 409 14.30 14.83 8.68
C ARG A 409 12.95 15.14 8.05
N ARG A 410 12.95 16.13 7.14
CA ARG A 410 11.72 16.66 6.53
C ARG A 410 11.83 16.69 5.03
N ALA A 411 10.92 16.03 4.34
CA ALA A 411 10.70 16.24 2.93
C ALA A 411 9.83 17.49 2.72
N ALA A 412 10.31 18.42 1.91
CA ALA A 412 9.58 19.66 1.60
C ALA A 412 8.28 19.40 0.85
N GLY A 413 7.26 20.23 1.06
CA GLY A 413 6.07 20.23 0.24
C GLY A 413 6.38 20.62 -1.22
N PHE A 414 5.57 20.14 -2.15
CA PHE A 414 5.74 20.41 -3.58
C PHE A 414 4.39 20.44 -4.32
N ALA A 415 4.44 20.97 -5.54
CA ALA A 415 3.37 20.85 -6.52
C ALA A 415 3.96 20.41 -7.86
N LEU A 416 3.28 19.49 -8.52
CA LEU A 416 3.62 18.94 -9.84
C LEU A 416 2.48 19.21 -10.80
N LEU A 417 2.82 19.32 -12.08
CA LEU A 417 1.88 19.44 -13.17
C LEU A 417 2.27 18.46 -14.27
N ASN A 418 1.30 17.70 -14.80
CA ASN A 418 1.51 16.70 -15.83
C ASN A 418 0.52 16.92 -16.98
N LEU A 419 0.95 16.64 -18.20
CA LEU A 419 0.10 16.66 -19.38
C LEU A 419 0.17 15.31 -20.07
N HIS A 420 -0.98 14.73 -20.34
CA HIS A 420 -1.13 13.54 -21.18
C HIS A 420 -1.98 13.87 -22.39
N GLY A 421 -1.56 13.44 -23.57
CA GLY A 421 -2.31 13.57 -24.81
C GLY A 421 -2.41 12.23 -25.52
N GLU A 422 -3.60 11.91 -26.05
CA GLU A 422 -3.84 10.77 -26.92
C GLU A 422 -4.45 11.27 -28.24
N TYR A 423 -3.83 10.88 -29.35
CA TYR A 423 -4.29 11.22 -30.70
C TYR A 423 -4.65 9.96 -31.46
N GLN A 424 -5.92 9.81 -31.83
CA GLN A 424 -6.43 8.73 -32.68
C GLN A 424 -6.10 9.03 -34.16
N ALA A 425 -4.97 8.49 -34.63
CA ALA A 425 -4.49 8.73 -35.99
C ALA A 425 -5.29 7.98 -37.05
N SER A 426 -5.83 6.78 -36.73
CA SER A 426 -6.79 6.03 -37.54
C SER A 426 -7.70 5.21 -36.60
N ARG A 427 -8.61 4.40 -37.16
CA ARG A 427 -9.46 3.51 -36.36
C ARG A 427 -8.65 2.49 -35.57
N GLU A 428 -7.50 2.10 -36.12
CA GLU A 428 -6.61 1.07 -35.57
C GLU A 428 -5.44 1.65 -34.75
N LEU A 429 -5.03 2.92 -35.01
CA LEU A 429 -3.79 3.49 -34.46
C LEU A 429 -4.08 4.69 -33.56
N ALA A 430 -3.67 4.58 -32.31
CA ALA A 430 -3.59 5.68 -31.35
C ALA A 430 -2.14 5.96 -30.95
N LEU A 431 -1.77 7.23 -30.87
CA LEU A 431 -0.49 7.73 -30.43
C LEU A 431 -0.69 8.46 -29.11
N SER A 432 0.18 8.24 -28.13
CA SER A 432 0.13 8.94 -26.85
C SER A 432 1.44 9.63 -26.51
N LEU A 433 1.32 10.76 -25.81
CA LEU A 433 2.44 11.52 -25.28
C LEU A 433 2.13 11.88 -23.83
N ALA A 434 3.05 11.58 -22.90
CA ALA A 434 2.96 12.05 -21.55
C ALA A 434 4.19 12.88 -21.17
N LEU A 435 3.93 14.08 -20.66
CA LEU A 435 4.91 15.00 -20.08
C LEU A 435 4.64 15.10 -18.60
N ASN A 436 5.49 14.47 -17.79
CA ASN A 436 5.37 14.52 -16.34
C ASN A 436 6.31 15.60 -15.78
N ASN A 437 5.89 16.18 -14.65
CA ASN A 437 6.63 17.22 -13.96
C ASN A 437 7.03 18.37 -14.90
N LEU A 438 6.05 19.01 -15.55
CA LEU A 438 6.26 20.06 -16.57
C LEU A 438 7.19 21.18 -16.11
N ALA A 439 7.14 21.53 -14.83
CA ALA A 439 7.96 22.59 -14.23
C ALA A 439 9.38 22.14 -13.87
N ASP A 440 9.75 20.90 -14.17
CA ASP A 440 11.04 20.29 -13.78
C ASP A 440 11.38 20.51 -12.30
N ARG A 441 10.36 20.33 -11.44
CA ARG A 441 10.48 20.54 -10.01
C ARG A 441 11.34 19.45 -9.39
N ARG A 442 12.40 19.80 -8.65
CA ARG A 442 13.10 18.87 -7.75
C ARG A 442 12.22 18.63 -6.52
N TYR A 443 11.91 17.38 -6.22
CA TYR A 443 11.06 16.99 -5.11
C TYR A 443 11.46 15.62 -4.57
N ALA A 444 10.94 15.29 -3.38
CA ALA A 444 11.13 14.00 -2.74
C ALA A 444 9.90 13.69 -1.89
N TYR A 445 9.47 12.44 -1.86
CA TYR A 445 8.46 11.97 -0.93
C TYR A 445 9.05 11.70 0.46
N ASN A 446 10.30 11.23 0.50
CA ASN A 446 11.10 11.05 1.70
C ASN A 446 12.37 11.89 1.61
N GLU A 447 12.77 12.49 2.74
CA GLU A 447 13.97 13.29 2.79
C GLU A 447 15.20 12.50 2.31
N GLY A 448 15.99 13.09 1.42
CA GLY A 448 17.19 12.49 0.84
C GLY A 448 16.97 11.55 -0.35
N PHE A 449 15.70 11.25 -0.73
CA PHE A 449 15.38 10.42 -1.89
C PHE A 449 14.68 11.26 -2.96
N ILE A 450 15.48 11.81 -3.89
CA ILE A 450 14.98 12.69 -4.96
C ILE A 450 14.23 11.84 -5.99
N GLU A 451 13.07 12.32 -6.39
CA GLU A 451 12.25 11.76 -7.46
C GLU A 451 12.69 12.29 -8.84
N GLU A 452 12.13 11.71 -9.90
CA GLU A 452 12.42 12.07 -11.28
C GLU A 452 12.06 13.55 -11.57
N GLY A 453 12.94 14.24 -12.32
CA GLY A 453 12.64 15.54 -12.90
C GLY A 453 11.57 15.44 -14.00
N ARG A 454 11.60 16.37 -14.97
CA ARG A 454 10.70 16.29 -16.13
C ARG A 454 11.00 15.06 -16.97
N THR A 455 9.95 14.27 -17.27
CA THR A 455 10.05 13.10 -18.15
C THR A 455 9.10 13.20 -19.32
N LEU A 456 9.52 12.63 -20.46
CA LEU A 456 8.75 12.50 -21.68
C LEU A 456 8.54 11.00 -21.99
N TRP A 457 7.30 10.60 -22.19
CA TRP A 457 6.94 9.27 -22.62
C TRP A 457 6.16 9.33 -23.93
N LEU A 458 6.50 8.45 -24.87
CA LEU A 458 5.79 8.27 -26.13
C LEU A 458 5.22 6.85 -26.16
N GLY A 459 3.97 6.73 -26.54
CA GLY A 459 3.28 5.45 -26.65
C GLY A 459 2.56 5.30 -27.99
N MET A 460 2.39 4.05 -28.40
CA MET A 460 1.63 3.67 -29.58
C MET A 460 0.76 2.46 -29.26
N LYS A 461 -0.52 2.52 -29.63
CA LYS A 461 -1.47 1.42 -29.50
C LYS A 461 -2.06 1.09 -30.84
N TYR A 462 -1.88 -0.13 -31.29
CA TYR A 462 -2.46 -0.66 -32.53
C TYR A 462 -3.49 -1.74 -32.21
N ARG A 463 -4.66 -1.64 -32.84
CA ARG A 463 -5.75 -2.64 -32.76
C ARG A 463 -5.96 -3.23 -34.15
N TYR A 464 -5.97 -4.53 -34.27
CA TYR A 464 -6.22 -5.28 -35.51
C TYR A 464 -7.53 -6.06 -35.43
#